data_0c571404b2d667f7018f6328d9c102ae
#
_entry.id   0c571404b2d667f7018f6328d9c102ae
#
_cell.length_a   1.000
_cell.length_b   1.000
_cell.length_c   1.000
_cell.angle_alpha   90.00
_cell.angle_beta   90.00
_cell.angle_gamma   90.00
#
_symmetry.space_group_name_H-M   'P 1'
#
loop_
_entity.id
_entity.type
_entity.pdbx_description
1 polymer ?
#
loop_
_entity_poly.entity_id
_entity_poly.type
_entity_poly.pdbx_seq_one_letter_code
_entity_poly.pdbx_strand_id
1 'polypeptide(L)'
;MTYLMCVKDCFSKEWQGYHYSLSCMASDAVKSVEDAVMRAFDGKVPEGLVLRVDNGPQYIARKFREAMKLLGIRIEYIQKHTPEDNAEIESFHNSIKTDYIWPYEFRDFTEAQKQVEYAFTDYNTVRPHSSIMYLAPKEFRKRWSSDPGFRAQYQESLEKEREKKRSWRESRRRMEVEANGI
;
A
#
# COMPACT_ATOMS: atom_id res chain seq x y z
N MET A 1 -21.23 -7.39 9.41
CA MET A 1 -20.15 -6.45 9.06
C MET A 1 -18.87 -7.24 8.89
N THR A 2 -18.08 -6.97 7.85
CA THR A 2 -16.84 -7.68 7.53
C THR A 2 -15.67 -6.70 7.46
N TYR A 3 -14.45 -7.21 7.64
CA TYR A 3 -13.23 -6.41 7.68
C TYR A 3 -12.20 -7.01 6.73
N LEU A 4 -11.52 -6.14 5.99
CA LEU A 4 -10.42 -6.49 5.11
C LEU A 4 -9.16 -5.75 5.57
N MET A 5 -8.20 -6.50 6.07
CA MET A 5 -6.87 -5.98 6.40
C MET A 5 -5.92 -6.27 5.26
N CYS A 6 -5.17 -5.27 4.83
CA CYS A 6 -4.30 -5.36 3.65
C CYS A 6 -2.87 -4.96 4.01
N VAL A 7 -1.92 -5.61 3.36
CA VAL A 7 -0.50 -5.23 3.35
C VAL A 7 -0.10 -4.91 1.92
N LYS A 8 0.48 -3.73 1.71
CA LYS A 8 0.86 -3.22 0.40
C LYS A 8 2.32 -2.79 0.41
N ASP A 9 3.04 -3.10 -0.66
CA ASP A 9 4.37 -2.56 -0.87
C ASP A 9 4.31 -1.11 -1.38
N CYS A 10 5.01 -0.21 -0.68
CA CYS A 10 5.03 1.21 -1.01
C CYS A 10 5.74 1.51 -2.34
N PHE A 11 6.70 0.69 -2.74
CA PHE A 11 7.48 0.89 -3.95
C PHE A 11 6.78 0.35 -5.20
N SER A 12 6.52 -0.96 -5.25
CA SER A 12 5.90 -1.61 -6.41
C SER A 12 4.39 -1.42 -6.49
N LYS A 13 3.77 -0.88 -5.45
CA LYS A 13 2.31 -0.78 -5.26
C LYS A 13 1.62 -2.15 -5.16
N GLU A 14 2.36 -3.23 -5.09
CA GLU A 14 1.82 -4.58 -5.00
C GLU A 14 1.04 -4.78 -3.70
N TRP A 15 -0.16 -5.30 -3.82
CA TRP A 15 -0.93 -5.79 -2.69
C TRP A 15 -0.37 -7.15 -2.29
N GLN A 16 0.44 -7.19 -1.24
CA GLN A 16 1.26 -8.36 -0.89
C GLN A 16 0.52 -9.40 -0.08
N GLY A 17 -0.45 -9.00 0.73
CA GLY A 17 -1.22 -9.93 1.53
C GLY A 17 -2.45 -9.30 2.13
N TYR A 18 -3.35 -10.15 2.63
CA TYR A 18 -4.59 -9.70 3.26
C TYR A 18 -5.15 -10.73 4.24
N HIS A 19 -6.04 -10.26 5.11
CA HIS A 19 -6.92 -11.11 5.90
C HIS A 19 -8.34 -10.55 5.86
N TYR A 20 -9.30 -11.38 5.39
CA TYR A 20 -10.71 -11.04 5.35
C TYR A 20 -11.45 -11.81 6.42
N SER A 21 -12.16 -11.11 7.31
CA SER A 21 -12.79 -11.74 8.48
C SER A 21 -14.03 -10.98 8.98
N LEU A 22 -14.72 -11.60 9.94
CA LEU A 22 -15.84 -11.00 10.67
C LEU A 22 -15.38 -10.17 11.89
N SER A 23 -14.08 -10.14 12.18
CA SER A 23 -13.50 -9.40 13.29
C SER A 23 -12.37 -8.47 12.84
N CYS A 24 -12.07 -7.45 13.66
CA CYS A 24 -10.99 -6.48 13.43
C CYS A 24 -10.06 -6.47 14.66
N MET A 25 -9.50 -7.64 14.96
CA MET A 25 -8.65 -7.87 16.15
C MET A 25 -7.18 -7.79 15.79
N ALA A 26 -6.32 -7.65 16.81
CA ALA A 26 -4.87 -7.72 16.61
C ALA A 26 -4.41 -9.04 15.96
N SER A 27 -5.10 -10.16 16.23
CA SER A 27 -4.84 -11.42 15.55
C SER A 27 -5.11 -11.40 14.05
N ASP A 28 -6.11 -10.63 13.62
CA ASP A 28 -6.45 -10.54 12.20
C ASP A 28 -5.42 -9.65 11.46
N ALA A 29 -4.92 -8.61 12.13
CA ALA A 29 -3.79 -7.83 11.64
C ALA A 29 -2.51 -8.66 11.52
N VAL A 30 -2.21 -9.53 12.49
CA VAL A 30 -1.07 -10.47 12.41
C VAL A 30 -1.22 -11.38 11.20
N LYS A 31 -2.38 -11.99 10.99
CA LYS A 31 -2.62 -12.89 9.86
C LYS A 31 -2.44 -12.22 8.50
N SER A 32 -2.83 -10.93 8.36
CA SER A 32 -2.60 -10.20 7.11
C SER A 32 -1.11 -10.00 6.81
N VAL A 33 -0.28 -9.80 7.85
CA VAL A 33 1.17 -9.68 7.70
C VAL A 33 1.81 -11.03 7.42
N GLU A 34 1.38 -12.09 8.12
CA GLU A 34 1.84 -13.46 7.86
C GLU A 34 1.53 -13.90 6.42
N ASP A 35 0.32 -13.62 5.91
CA ASP A 35 -0.04 -13.88 4.51
C ASP A 35 0.88 -13.10 3.54
N ALA A 36 1.17 -11.83 3.83
CA ALA A 36 2.10 -11.03 3.03
C ALA A 36 3.53 -11.61 3.05
N VAL A 37 4.02 -12.03 4.21
CA VAL A 37 5.36 -12.64 4.36
C VAL A 37 5.44 -13.95 3.57
N MET A 38 4.41 -14.79 3.65
CA MET A 38 4.35 -16.03 2.88
C MET A 38 4.35 -15.79 1.38
N ARG A 39 3.52 -14.86 0.89
CA ARG A 39 3.38 -14.58 -0.55
C ARG A 39 4.58 -13.86 -1.16
N ALA A 40 5.12 -12.87 -0.44
CA ALA A 40 6.16 -11.99 -0.98
C ALA A 40 7.58 -12.52 -0.75
N PHE A 41 7.80 -13.34 0.28
CA PHE A 41 9.13 -13.74 0.74
C PHE A 41 9.25 -15.24 1.07
N ASP A 42 8.29 -16.07 0.66
CA ASP A 42 8.27 -17.52 0.96
C ASP A 42 8.50 -17.83 2.46
N GLY A 43 7.92 -16.98 3.33
CA GLY A 43 8.03 -17.11 4.78
C GLY A 43 9.33 -16.58 5.38
N LYS A 44 10.27 -16.03 4.59
CA LYS A 44 11.56 -15.52 5.07
C LYS A 44 11.57 -13.99 5.06
N VAL A 45 11.37 -13.39 6.22
CA VAL A 45 11.38 -11.94 6.35
C VAL A 45 12.76 -11.37 6.01
N PRO A 46 12.89 -10.44 5.06
CA PRO A 46 14.15 -9.77 4.76
C PRO A 46 14.65 -8.97 5.97
N GLU A 47 15.97 -8.94 6.18
CA GLU A 47 16.58 -8.10 7.19
C GLU A 47 16.24 -6.63 6.96
N GLY A 48 15.88 -5.92 8.04
CA GLY A 48 15.53 -4.51 7.99
C GLY A 48 14.15 -4.19 7.42
N LEU A 49 13.28 -5.19 7.20
CA LEU A 49 11.91 -4.95 6.76
C LEU A 49 11.17 -4.05 7.75
N VAL A 50 10.53 -3.02 7.21
CA VAL A 50 9.73 -2.04 7.98
C VAL A 50 8.27 -2.16 7.57
N LEU A 51 7.42 -2.32 8.56
CA LEU A 51 5.97 -2.27 8.39
C LEU A 51 5.44 -0.95 8.94
N ARG A 52 4.91 -0.09 8.06
CA ARG A 52 4.25 1.14 8.45
C ARG A 52 2.77 0.86 8.72
N VAL A 53 2.29 1.34 9.87
CA VAL A 53 0.91 1.17 10.32
C VAL A 53 0.38 2.47 10.92
N ASP A 54 -0.94 2.62 10.95
CA ASP A 54 -1.60 3.68 11.71
C ASP A 54 -1.62 3.36 13.23
N ASN A 55 -2.21 4.28 14.00
CA ASN A 55 -2.36 4.11 15.44
C ASN A 55 -3.66 3.37 15.83
N GLY A 56 -4.19 2.54 14.94
CA GLY A 56 -5.37 1.73 15.22
C GLY A 56 -5.16 0.76 16.39
N PRO A 57 -6.22 0.47 17.19
CA PRO A 57 -6.12 -0.36 18.37
C PRO A 57 -5.54 -1.77 18.08
N GLN A 58 -5.80 -2.32 16.89
CA GLN A 58 -5.26 -3.61 16.46
C GLN A 58 -3.73 -3.61 16.34
N TYR A 59 -3.13 -2.48 15.91
CA TYR A 59 -1.68 -2.35 15.68
C TYR A 59 -0.90 -1.93 16.94
N ILE A 60 -1.53 -1.19 17.86
CA ILE A 60 -0.90 -0.83 19.14
C ILE A 60 -1.00 -1.94 20.19
N ALA A 61 -1.83 -2.96 19.96
CA ALA A 61 -2.02 -4.08 20.85
C ALA A 61 -0.71 -4.84 21.11
N ARG A 62 -0.49 -5.28 22.33
CA ARG A 62 0.70 -6.06 22.73
C ARG A 62 0.89 -7.28 21.84
N LYS A 63 -0.19 -8.03 21.57
CA LYS A 63 -0.16 -9.22 20.71
C LYS A 63 0.42 -8.95 19.31
N PHE A 64 0.03 -7.85 18.68
CA PHE A 64 0.55 -7.48 17.36
C PHE A 64 2.04 -7.14 17.43
N ARG A 65 2.44 -6.30 18.39
CA ARG A 65 3.85 -5.91 18.56
C ARG A 65 4.78 -7.09 18.84
N GLU A 66 4.34 -8.03 19.69
CA GLU A 66 5.09 -9.26 19.99
C GLU A 66 5.22 -10.14 18.74
N ALA A 67 4.17 -10.30 17.94
CA ALA A 67 4.22 -11.05 16.70
C ALA A 67 5.20 -10.43 15.68
N MET A 68 5.16 -9.10 15.49
CA MET A 68 6.10 -8.43 14.60
C MET A 68 7.55 -8.56 15.07
N LYS A 69 7.79 -8.49 16.38
CA LYS A 69 9.11 -8.72 16.97
C LYS A 69 9.62 -10.14 16.70
N LEU A 70 8.75 -11.15 16.84
CA LEU A 70 9.10 -12.55 16.54
C LEU A 70 9.41 -12.77 15.06
N LEU A 71 8.71 -12.07 14.16
CA LEU A 71 8.98 -12.10 12.73
C LEU A 71 10.21 -11.29 12.32
N GLY A 72 10.82 -10.52 13.23
CA GLY A 72 11.94 -9.63 12.90
C GLY A 72 11.54 -8.38 12.11
N ILE A 73 10.26 -8.00 12.13
CA ILE A 73 9.71 -6.85 11.42
C ILE A 73 9.74 -5.62 12.33
N ARG A 74 10.34 -4.53 11.87
CA ARG A 74 10.30 -3.24 12.56
C ARG A 74 8.99 -2.52 12.26
N ILE A 75 8.27 -2.11 13.30
CA ILE A 75 7.05 -1.31 13.16
C ILE A 75 7.40 0.17 13.10
N GLU A 76 6.83 0.90 12.15
CA GLU A 76 6.84 2.35 12.04
C GLU A 76 5.39 2.85 12.15
N TYR A 77 5.10 3.61 13.21
CA TYR A 77 3.78 4.21 13.39
C TYR A 77 3.70 5.56 12.69
N ILE A 78 2.62 5.79 11.95
CA ILE A 78 2.34 7.08 11.32
C ILE A 78 2.14 8.13 12.41
N GLN A 79 2.77 9.29 12.26
CA GLN A 79 2.62 10.40 13.20
C GLN A 79 1.20 10.98 13.13
N LYS A 80 0.67 11.37 14.26
CA LYS A 80 -0.61 12.08 14.31
C LYS A 80 -0.49 13.39 13.52
N HIS A 81 -1.50 13.70 12.73
CA HIS A 81 -1.57 14.92 11.89
C HIS A 81 -0.61 14.96 10.68
N THR A 82 -0.15 13.82 10.18
CA THR A 82 0.52 13.70 8.88
C THR A 82 -0.34 12.95 7.88
N PRO A 83 -1.37 13.60 7.28
CA PRO A 83 -2.28 12.93 6.34
C PRO A 83 -1.54 12.36 5.12
N GLU A 84 -0.40 12.95 4.76
CA GLU A 84 0.42 12.54 3.62
C GLU A 84 0.99 11.12 3.80
N ASP A 85 1.32 10.73 5.02
CA ASP A 85 1.87 9.41 5.33
C ASP A 85 0.82 8.29 5.21
N ASN A 86 -0.47 8.64 5.37
CA ASN A 86 -1.58 7.70 5.28
C ASN A 86 -2.27 7.71 3.91
N ALA A 87 -2.08 8.77 3.12
CA ALA A 87 -2.79 9.00 1.87
C ALA A 87 -2.64 7.84 0.87
N GLU A 88 -1.51 7.15 0.89
CA GLU A 88 -1.24 6.06 -0.02
C GLU A 88 -2.08 4.80 0.30
N ILE A 89 -2.20 4.43 1.57
CA ILE A 89 -3.00 3.29 1.98
C ILE A 89 -4.50 3.62 1.92
N GLU A 90 -4.89 4.85 2.22
CA GLU A 90 -6.26 5.33 2.07
C GLU A 90 -6.72 5.31 0.62
N SER A 91 -5.88 5.81 -0.31
CA SER A 91 -6.14 5.75 -1.75
C SER A 91 -6.27 4.31 -2.24
N PHE A 92 -5.42 3.40 -1.74
CA PHE A 92 -5.52 1.99 -2.04
C PHE A 92 -6.85 1.40 -1.56
N HIS A 93 -7.24 1.62 -0.30
CA HIS A 93 -8.51 1.13 0.23
C HIS A 93 -9.71 1.70 -0.54
N ASN A 94 -9.66 2.97 -0.93
CA ASN A 94 -10.70 3.57 -1.75
C ASN A 94 -10.81 2.89 -3.11
N SER A 95 -9.69 2.62 -3.78
CA SER A 95 -9.67 1.88 -5.05
C SER A 95 -10.28 0.49 -4.89
N ILE A 96 -9.88 -0.27 -3.86
CA ILE A 96 -10.45 -1.60 -3.62
C ILE A 96 -11.97 -1.53 -3.40
N LYS A 97 -12.45 -0.58 -2.60
CA LYS A 97 -13.87 -0.42 -2.34
C LYS A 97 -14.64 -0.03 -3.60
N THR A 98 -14.16 0.98 -4.32
CA THR A 98 -14.85 1.55 -5.48
C THR A 98 -14.87 0.60 -6.67
N ASP A 99 -13.74 -0.06 -6.95
CA ASP A 99 -13.59 -0.84 -8.18
C ASP A 99 -14.07 -2.29 -7.99
N TYR A 100 -13.99 -2.85 -6.77
CA TYR A 100 -14.19 -4.28 -6.57
C TYR A 100 -15.28 -4.65 -5.55
N ILE A 101 -15.65 -3.74 -4.63
CA ILE A 101 -16.60 -4.09 -3.55
C ILE A 101 -17.95 -3.42 -3.74
N TRP A 102 -18.00 -2.09 -3.82
CA TRP A 102 -19.27 -1.34 -3.87
C TRP A 102 -20.13 -1.58 -5.12
N PRO A 103 -19.58 -1.96 -6.29
CA PRO A 103 -20.42 -2.29 -7.44
C PRO A 103 -21.21 -3.60 -7.29
N TYR A 104 -20.95 -4.39 -6.23
CA TYR A 104 -21.51 -5.72 -6.05
C TYR A 104 -22.31 -5.84 -4.75
N GLU A 105 -23.38 -6.63 -4.80
CA GLU A 105 -24.10 -7.10 -3.63
C GLU A 105 -23.73 -8.56 -3.36
N PHE A 106 -23.39 -8.87 -2.10
CA PHE A 106 -22.96 -10.20 -1.70
C PHE A 106 -24.03 -10.88 -0.83
N ARG A 107 -24.40 -12.09 -1.20
CA ARG A 107 -25.40 -12.88 -0.45
C ARG A 107 -24.86 -13.37 0.90
N ASP A 108 -23.56 -13.67 0.95
CA ASP A 108 -22.92 -14.21 2.14
C ASP A 108 -21.42 -13.87 2.20
N PHE A 109 -20.79 -14.29 3.30
CA PHE A 109 -19.37 -14.10 3.54
C PHE A 109 -18.49 -14.77 2.48
N THR A 110 -18.88 -15.96 2.03
CA THR A 110 -18.10 -16.77 1.07
C THR A 110 -18.06 -16.09 -0.29
N GLU A 111 -19.19 -15.53 -0.73
CA GLU A 111 -19.25 -14.79 -1.99
C GLU A 111 -18.37 -13.52 -1.93
N ALA A 112 -18.45 -12.76 -0.83
CA ALA A 112 -17.60 -11.61 -0.61
C ALA A 112 -16.12 -11.98 -0.55
N GLN A 113 -15.77 -13.12 0.05
CA GLN A 113 -14.39 -13.61 0.10
C GLN A 113 -13.85 -13.93 -1.30
N LYS A 114 -14.64 -14.56 -2.16
CA LYS A 114 -14.24 -14.82 -3.57
C LYS A 114 -14.01 -13.53 -4.33
N GLN A 115 -14.82 -12.50 -4.07
CA GLN A 115 -14.62 -11.18 -4.68
C GLN A 115 -13.34 -10.52 -4.20
N VAL A 116 -12.95 -10.67 -2.93
CA VAL A 116 -11.67 -10.19 -2.42
C VAL A 116 -10.49 -10.94 -3.08
N GLU A 117 -10.59 -12.24 -3.29
CA GLU A 117 -9.56 -13.02 -4.01
C GLU A 117 -9.42 -12.59 -5.46
N TYR A 118 -10.55 -12.33 -6.14
CA TYR A 118 -10.55 -11.76 -7.49
C TYR A 118 -9.90 -10.39 -7.49
N ALA A 119 -10.30 -9.49 -6.59
CA ALA A 119 -9.73 -8.15 -6.45
C ALA A 119 -8.22 -8.20 -6.21
N PHE A 120 -7.73 -9.10 -5.34
CA PHE A 120 -6.32 -9.30 -5.08
C PHE A 120 -5.55 -9.68 -6.36
N THR A 121 -6.11 -10.57 -7.15
CA THR A 121 -5.47 -11.04 -8.39
C THR A 121 -5.48 -9.95 -9.45
N ASP A 122 -6.64 -9.36 -9.72
CA ASP A 122 -6.83 -8.32 -10.75
C ASP A 122 -6.00 -7.06 -10.44
N TYR A 123 -6.04 -6.57 -9.20
CA TYR A 123 -5.24 -5.43 -8.76
C TYR A 123 -3.74 -5.62 -9.04
N ASN A 124 -3.22 -6.81 -8.78
CA ASN A 124 -1.80 -7.09 -8.91
C ASN A 124 -1.36 -7.41 -10.35
N THR A 125 -2.26 -7.93 -11.20
CA THR A 125 -1.89 -8.46 -12.52
C THR A 125 -2.44 -7.67 -13.70
N VAL A 126 -3.53 -6.93 -13.48
CA VAL A 126 -4.25 -6.24 -14.57
C VAL A 126 -4.33 -4.73 -14.34
N ARG A 127 -4.68 -4.29 -13.13
CA ARG A 127 -4.95 -2.88 -12.85
C ARG A 127 -3.70 -2.01 -13.01
N PRO A 128 -3.73 -0.99 -13.91
CA PRO A 128 -2.60 -0.10 -14.11
C PRO A 128 -2.49 0.94 -13.00
N HIS A 129 -1.26 1.32 -12.65
CA HIS A 129 -0.98 2.37 -11.66
C HIS A 129 -0.11 3.48 -12.24
N SER A 130 -0.59 4.71 -12.19
CA SER A 130 0.10 5.87 -12.76
C SER A 130 1.50 6.09 -12.14
N SER A 131 1.66 5.85 -10.84
CA SER A 131 2.92 6.02 -10.11
C SER A 131 4.01 5.02 -10.47
N ILE A 132 3.67 3.94 -11.19
CA ILE A 132 4.60 2.91 -11.67
C ILE A 132 4.48 2.73 -13.19
N MET A 133 4.46 3.85 -13.92
CA MET A 133 4.43 3.91 -15.39
C MET A 133 3.22 3.19 -16.02
N TYR A 134 2.07 3.24 -15.36
CA TYR A 134 0.84 2.58 -15.78
C TYR A 134 0.96 1.06 -15.95
N LEU A 135 1.93 0.44 -15.32
CA LEU A 135 2.03 -1.02 -15.25
C LEU A 135 1.17 -1.57 -14.11
N ALA A 136 0.83 -2.85 -14.24
CA ALA A 136 0.30 -3.61 -13.10
C ALA A 136 1.45 -3.89 -12.10
N PRO A 137 1.19 -3.95 -10.78
CA PRO A 137 2.22 -4.11 -9.75
C PRO A 137 3.18 -5.28 -9.98
N LYS A 138 2.67 -6.46 -10.33
CA LYS A 138 3.52 -7.63 -10.60
C LYS A 138 4.38 -7.48 -11.84
N GLU A 139 3.86 -6.84 -12.88
CA GLU A 139 4.64 -6.55 -14.10
C GLU A 139 5.75 -5.54 -13.80
N PHE A 140 5.45 -4.48 -13.04
CA PHE A 140 6.45 -3.53 -12.59
C PHE A 140 7.56 -4.22 -11.79
N ARG A 141 7.21 -5.04 -10.79
CA ARG A 141 8.17 -5.77 -9.95
C ARG A 141 9.04 -6.71 -10.79
N LYS A 142 8.45 -7.41 -11.75
CA LYS A 142 9.17 -8.30 -12.68
C LYS A 142 10.20 -7.51 -13.48
N ARG A 143 9.80 -6.41 -14.14
CA ARG A 143 10.71 -5.57 -14.93
C ARG A 143 11.79 -4.95 -14.05
N TRP A 144 11.42 -4.45 -12.88
CA TRP A 144 12.38 -3.89 -11.94
C TRP A 144 13.47 -4.89 -11.56
N SER A 145 13.13 -6.16 -11.37
CA SER A 145 14.08 -7.20 -10.98
C SER A 145 14.98 -7.65 -12.13
N SER A 146 14.48 -7.71 -13.37
CA SER A 146 15.15 -8.35 -14.49
C SER A 146 15.72 -7.40 -15.54
N ASP A 147 15.27 -6.13 -15.59
CA ASP A 147 15.61 -5.18 -16.67
C ASP A 147 16.33 -3.93 -16.12
N PRO A 148 17.66 -3.83 -16.25
CA PRO A 148 18.42 -2.65 -15.86
C PRO A 148 18.04 -1.38 -16.64
N GLY A 149 17.67 -1.51 -17.92
CA GLY A 149 17.23 -0.39 -18.76
C GLY A 149 15.91 0.19 -18.26
N PHE A 150 14.96 -0.67 -17.89
CA PHE A 150 13.71 -0.24 -17.27
C PHE A 150 13.95 0.48 -15.93
N ARG A 151 14.87 0.00 -15.10
CA ARG A 151 15.23 0.69 -13.83
C ARG A 151 15.74 2.11 -14.09
N ALA A 152 16.65 2.27 -15.06
CA ALA A 152 17.18 3.59 -15.40
C ALA A 152 16.07 4.52 -15.93
N GLN A 153 15.20 4.04 -16.81
CA GLN A 153 14.05 4.80 -17.33
C GLN A 153 13.08 5.23 -16.23
N TYR A 154 12.78 4.33 -15.29
CA TYR A 154 11.89 4.65 -14.17
C TYR A 154 12.52 5.68 -13.24
N GLN A 155 13.81 5.57 -12.91
CA GLN A 155 14.53 6.55 -12.09
C GLN A 155 14.54 7.94 -12.74
N GLU A 156 14.81 8.02 -14.04
CA GLU A 156 14.73 9.27 -14.80
C GLU A 156 13.31 9.87 -14.76
N SER A 157 12.28 9.04 -14.87
CA SER A 157 10.89 9.50 -14.79
C SER A 157 10.56 10.11 -13.43
N LEU A 158 11.06 9.52 -12.34
CA LEU A 158 10.90 10.04 -10.97
C LEU A 158 11.62 11.37 -10.78
N GLU A 159 12.82 11.53 -11.32
CA GLU A 159 13.57 12.79 -11.27
C GLU A 159 12.81 13.91 -11.98
N LYS A 160 12.35 13.65 -13.21
CA LYS A 160 11.51 14.60 -13.96
C LYS A 160 10.24 15.02 -13.21
N GLU A 161 9.60 14.07 -12.53
CA GLU A 161 8.41 14.37 -11.72
C GLU A 161 8.75 15.22 -10.49
N ARG A 162 9.88 14.94 -9.82
CA ARG A 162 10.38 15.74 -8.69
C ARG A 162 10.70 17.17 -9.12
N GLU A 163 11.36 17.35 -10.25
CA GLU A 163 11.68 18.66 -10.82
C GLU A 163 10.40 19.46 -11.16
N LYS A 164 9.41 18.81 -11.79
CA LYS A 164 8.12 19.45 -12.07
C LYS A 164 7.41 19.90 -10.78
N LYS A 165 7.39 19.06 -9.76
CA LYS A 165 6.79 19.41 -8.45
C LYS A 165 7.54 20.57 -7.77
N ARG A 166 8.87 20.59 -7.86
CA ARG A 166 9.71 21.68 -7.33
C ARG A 166 9.42 23.00 -8.04
N SER A 167 9.48 23.00 -9.36
CA SER A 167 9.18 24.17 -10.19
C SER A 167 7.77 24.72 -9.93
N TRP A 168 6.76 23.85 -9.83
CA TRP A 168 5.40 24.24 -9.51
C TRP A 168 5.28 24.90 -8.11
N ARG A 169 5.95 24.33 -7.09
CA ARG A 169 5.97 24.90 -5.73
C ARG A 169 6.64 26.29 -5.71
N GLU A 170 7.73 26.45 -6.44
CA GLU A 170 8.43 27.74 -6.56
C GLU A 170 7.56 28.78 -7.26
N SER A 171 6.91 28.43 -8.37
CA SER A 171 5.98 29.31 -9.07
C SER A 171 4.81 29.73 -8.19
N ARG A 172 4.24 28.80 -7.45
CA ARG A 172 3.13 29.10 -6.55
C ARG A 172 3.55 30.04 -5.42
N ARG A 173 4.72 29.85 -4.82
CA ARG A 173 5.26 30.76 -3.80
C ARG A 173 5.47 32.19 -4.36
N ARG A 174 5.95 32.33 -5.59
CA ARG A 174 6.10 33.65 -6.24
C ARG A 174 4.75 34.34 -6.40
N MET A 175 3.74 33.63 -6.90
CA MET A 175 2.39 34.17 -7.04
C MET A 175 1.77 34.59 -5.70
N GLU A 176 1.99 33.82 -4.65
CA GLU A 176 1.50 34.14 -3.29
C GLU A 176 2.19 35.39 -2.71
N VAL A 177 3.48 35.59 -2.96
CA VAL A 177 4.23 36.78 -2.57
C VAL A 177 3.74 38.00 -3.34
N GLU A 178 3.57 37.92 -4.67
CA GLU A 178 3.03 38.97 -5.51
C GLU A 178 1.58 39.36 -5.11
N ALA A 179 0.74 38.40 -4.79
CA ALA A 179 -0.64 38.62 -4.37
C ALA A 179 -0.75 39.30 -3.01
N ASN A 180 0.20 39.05 -2.10
CA ASN A 180 0.18 39.62 -0.74
C ASN A 180 0.91 40.98 -0.63
N GLY A 181 1.46 41.50 -1.71
CA GLY A 181 2.01 42.86 -1.80
C GLY A 181 3.25 43.12 -0.92
N ILE A 182 4.05 42.08 -0.66
CA ILE A 182 5.31 42.16 0.09
C ILE A 182 6.49 41.93 -0.85
#